data_b4f3136d8bbb92fb264dad413fcc0a42
#
_entry.id   b4f3136d8bbb92fb264dad413fcc0a42
#
_cell.length_a   1.000
_cell.length_b   1.000
_cell.length_c   1.000
_cell.angle_alpha   90.00
_cell.angle_beta   90.00
_cell.angle_gamma   90.00
#
_symmetry.space_group_name_H-M   'P 1'
#
loop_
_entity.id
_entity.type
_entity.pdbx_description
1 polymer ?
#
loop_
_entity_poly.entity_id
_entity_poly.type
_entity_poly.pdbx_seq_one_letter_code
_entity_poly.pdbx_strand_id
1 'polypeptide(L)'
;KIVILDEITSLLSEKDLGEVFSLIDKMKSQMSFLVTVGFEDFIMEWMESIAVVQNGRTTFVSGISQLNCKLSKVLKALIYENKAETFGAYGQNNVLEVRDVSTCYLKNLNFTLCSGELLKIYYSDEKSKSSFWEMFSGEESIEEGQIYISEKLYKVSNMSQAVREGVGFITEAPYRSMILDNMSATENVSVPLHEKVRGFWFAKKYTRSVSDFLQNDELNKKKLKNIGNAELQKLAYEKWLVYQPKIVIIENPFTDMDINMREITRKMIGALQKRGIGVILLTANFAIMNKIKGESMFIKHGVLTREEW
;
A
#
# COMPACT_ATOMS: atom_id res chain seq x y z
N LYS A 1 -34.61 -13.86 0.75
CA LYS A 1 -33.35 -13.98 1.52
C LYS A 1 -32.41 -12.89 1.01
N ILE A 2 -31.60 -12.30 1.91
CA ILE A 2 -30.60 -11.29 1.56
C ILE A 2 -29.22 -11.83 1.96
N VAL A 3 -28.26 -11.70 1.06
CA VAL A 3 -26.84 -12.01 1.30
C VAL A 3 -26.07 -10.69 1.23
N ILE A 4 -25.20 -10.44 2.21
CA ILE A 4 -24.33 -9.26 2.25
C ILE A 4 -22.90 -9.76 2.00
N LEU A 5 -22.25 -9.18 1.00
CA LEU A 5 -20.87 -9.44 0.64
C LEU A 5 -20.08 -8.15 0.88
N ASP A 6 -19.24 -8.16 1.91
CA ASP A 6 -18.51 -6.98 2.36
C ASP A 6 -17.08 -6.99 1.82
N GLU A 7 -16.70 -5.95 1.06
CA GLU A 7 -15.35 -5.67 0.53
C GLU A 7 -14.67 -6.85 -0.21
N ILE A 8 -15.47 -7.74 -0.83
CA ILE A 8 -14.93 -8.95 -1.51
C ILE A 8 -13.94 -8.63 -2.64
N THR A 9 -14.01 -7.44 -3.20
CA THR A 9 -13.19 -7.00 -4.33
C THR A 9 -11.76 -6.66 -3.95
N SER A 10 -11.51 -6.42 -2.69
CA SER A 10 -10.18 -6.07 -2.19
C SER A 10 -9.24 -7.27 -2.08
N LEU A 11 -9.80 -8.49 -1.97
CA LEU A 11 -9.08 -9.71 -1.65
C LEU A 11 -8.98 -10.72 -2.81
N LEU A 12 -9.82 -10.55 -3.85
CA LEU A 12 -9.92 -11.51 -4.95
C LEU A 12 -9.29 -10.98 -6.23
N SER A 13 -8.72 -11.87 -7.03
CA SER A 13 -8.30 -11.56 -8.40
C SER A 13 -9.50 -11.25 -9.29
N GLU A 14 -9.31 -10.54 -10.42
CA GLU A 14 -10.39 -10.28 -11.38
C GLU A 14 -11.06 -11.56 -11.87
N LYS A 15 -10.28 -12.64 -12.05
CA LYS A 15 -10.79 -13.96 -12.45
C LYS A 15 -11.72 -14.55 -11.39
N ASP A 16 -11.28 -14.55 -10.12
CA ASP A 16 -12.06 -15.10 -9.02
C ASP A 16 -13.33 -14.27 -8.78
N LEU A 17 -13.25 -12.95 -8.93
CA LEU A 17 -14.41 -12.06 -8.89
C LEU A 17 -15.40 -12.36 -10.00
N GLY A 18 -14.93 -12.63 -11.23
CA GLY A 18 -15.77 -13.05 -12.34
C GLY A 18 -16.53 -14.35 -12.02
N GLU A 19 -15.89 -15.31 -11.34
CA GLU A 19 -16.55 -16.56 -10.90
C GLU A 19 -17.59 -16.27 -9.81
N VAL A 20 -17.29 -15.43 -8.83
CA VAL A 20 -18.22 -15.02 -7.76
C VAL A 20 -19.44 -14.30 -8.35
N PHE A 21 -19.23 -13.31 -9.24
CA PHE A 21 -20.35 -12.61 -9.88
C PHE A 21 -21.19 -13.50 -10.79
N SER A 22 -20.58 -14.44 -11.49
CA SER A 22 -21.31 -15.45 -12.26
C SER A 22 -22.20 -16.34 -11.36
N LEU A 23 -21.74 -16.65 -10.14
CA LEU A 23 -22.54 -17.38 -9.16
C LEU A 23 -23.70 -16.51 -8.64
N ILE A 24 -23.45 -15.25 -8.33
CA ILE A 24 -24.47 -14.27 -7.91
C ILE A 24 -25.57 -14.18 -8.98
N ASP A 25 -25.18 -14.07 -10.25
CA ASP A 25 -26.13 -13.97 -11.38
C ASP A 25 -27.05 -15.19 -11.48
N LYS A 26 -26.55 -16.39 -11.22
CA LYS A 26 -27.35 -17.60 -11.15
C LYS A 26 -28.31 -17.65 -9.97
N MET A 27 -28.00 -16.99 -8.87
CA MET A 27 -28.77 -17.04 -7.63
C MET A 27 -29.70 -15.84 -7.42
N LYS A 28 -29.58 -14.78 -8.21
CA LYS A 28 -30.36 -13.52 -8.04
C LYS A 28 -31.86 -13.70 -8.21
N SER A 29 -32.34 -14.77 -8.86
CA SER A 29 -33.76 -15.11 -8.94
C SER A 29 -34.35 -15.63 -7.62
N GLN A 30 -33.52 -16.10 -6.70
CA GLN A 30 -33.92 -16.73 -5.44
C GLN A 30 -33.61 -15.85 -4.22
N MET A 31 -32.65 -14.94 -4.34
CA MET A 31 -32.20 -14.09 -3.25
C MET A 31 -31.64 -12.75 -3.75
N SER A 32 -31.64 -11.75 -2.88
CA SER A 32 -31.06 -10.44 -3.14
C SER A 32 -29.65 -10.38 -2.58
N PHE A 33 -28.77 -9.68 -3.29
CA PHE A 33 -27.39 -9.46 -2.88
C PHE A 33 -27.14 -7.99 -2.61
N LEU A 34 -26.47 -7.68 -1.51
CA LEU A 34 -25.92 -6.38 -1.20
C LEU A 34 -24.39 -6.53 -1.18
N VAL A 35 -23.71 -5.88 -2.10
CA VAL A 35 -22.25 -5.93 -2.20
C VAL A 35 -21.70 -4.57 -1.82
N THR A 36 -20.88 -4.52 -0.76
CA THR A 36 -20.13 -3.30 -0.43
C THR A 36 -18.78 -3.36 -1.13
N VAL A 37 -18.40 -2.27 -1.76
CA VAL A 37 -17.16 -2.17 -2.52
C VAL A 37 -16.55 -0.79 -2.33
N GLY A 38 -15.22 -0.71 -2.29
CA GLY A 38 -14.54 0.49 -2.68
C GLY A 38 -14.85 0.80 -4.14
N PHE A 39 -14.46 1.95 -4.65
CA PHE A 39 -14.75 2.31 -6.03
C PHE A 39 -13.91 1.47 -7.01
N GLU A 40 -14.56 0.62 -7.82
CA GLU A 40 -13.94 -0.18 -8.88
C GLU A 40 -14.84 -0.21 -10.12
N ASP A 41 -14.31 0.24 -11.27
CA ASP A 41 -15.09 0.45 -12.51
C ASP A 41 -15.73 -0.82 -13.05
N PHE A 42 -15.06 -1.98 -12.94
CA PHE A 42 -15.52 -3.23 -13.55
C PHE A 42 -16.74 -3.86 -12.84
N ILE A 43 -16.97 -3.54 -11.56
CA ILE A 43 -18.11 -4.06 -10.79
C ILE A 43 -19.43 -3.46 -11.27
N MET A 44 -19.39 -2.26 -11.84
CA MET A 44 -20.60 -1.57 -12.29
C MET A 44 -21.37 -2.32 -13.37
N GLU A 45 -20.71 -3.14 -14.15
CA GLU A 45 -21.34 -3.96 -15.20
C GLU A 45 -22.26 -5.06 -14.63
N TRP A 46 -22.03 -5.44 -13.36
CA TRP A 46 -22.76 -6.53 -12.70
C TRP A 46 -23.90 -6.03 -11.81
N MET A 47 -24.01 -4.72 -11.57
CA MET A 47 -24.95 -4.14 -10.60
C MET A 47 -26.23 -3.60 -11.28
N GLU A 48 -27.40 -3.97 -10.74
CA GLU A 48 -28.69 -3.44 -11.19
C GLU A 48 -28.96 -2.04 -10.60
N SER A 49 -28.43 -1.76 -9.40
CA SER A 49 -28.56 -0.47 -8.72
C SER A 49 -27.37 -0.22 -7.82
N ILE A 50 -27.04 1.05 -7.62
CA ILE A 50 -25.88 1.49 -6.82
C ILE A 50 -26.35 2.52 -5.80
N ALA A 51 -25.90 2.35 -4.55
CA ALA A 51 -26.03 3.34 -3.50
C ALA A 51 -24.64 3.86 -3.12
N VAL A 52 -24.39 5.15 -3.28
CA VAL A 52 -23.14 5.79 -2.87
C VAL A 52 -23.33 6.38 -1.48
N VAL A 53 -22.53 5.95 -0.51
CA VAL A 53 -22.50 6.48 0.85
C VAL A 53 -21.27 7.35 1.02
N GLN A 54 -21.48 8.64 1.30
CA GLN A 54 -20.40 9.61 1.48
C GLN A 54 -20.76 10.61 2.59
N ASN A 55 -19.86 10.78 3.55
CA ASN A 55 -20.05 11.73 4.67
C ASN A 55 -21.41 11.56 5.39
N GLY A 56 -21.83 10.31 5.63
CA GLY A 56 -23.09 9.98 6.30
C GLY A 56 -24.34 10.23 5.44
N ARG A 57 -24.20 10.52 4.15
CA ARG A 57 -25.30 10.69 3.20
C ARG A 57 -25.28 9.59 2.15
N THR A 58 -26.47 9.14 1.76
CA THR A 58 -26.64 8.12 0.72
C THR A 58 -27.26 8.76 -0.52
N THR A 59 -26.64 8.51 -1.67
CA THR A 59 -27.21 8.84 -2.98
C THR A 59 -27.51 7.54 -3.71
N PHE A 60 -28.76 7.32 -4.05
CA PHE A 60 -29.20 6.11 -4.74
C PHE A 60 -29.33 6.34 -6.24
N VAL A 61 -28.84 5.43 -7.05
CA VAL A 61 -28.94 5.43 -8.51
C VAL A 61 -29.47 4.09 -8.97
N SER A 62 -30.67 4.08 -9.57
CA SER A 62 -31.28 2.88 -10.15
C SER A 62 -31.21 2.91 -11.67
N GLY A 63 -30.83 1.77 -12.28
CA GLY A 63 -30.78 1.55 -13.72
C GLY A 63 -29.46 2.00 -14.39
N ILE A 64 -28.87 1.10 -15.17
CA ILE A 64 -27.59 1.28 -15.86
C ILE A 64 -27.59 2.48 -16.84
N SER A 65 -28.71 2.77 -17.48
CA SER A 65 -28.86 3.90 -18.42
C SER A 65 -28.80 5.28 -17.74
N GLN A 66 -29.19 5.37 -16.45
CA GLN A 66 -29.06 6.60 -15.64
C GLN A 66 -27.68 6.73 -14.97
N LEU A 67 -26.96 5.63 -14.83
CA LEU A 67 -25.60 5.56 -14.31
C LEU A 67 -24.64 6.45 -15.12
N ASN A 68 -24.72 6.41 -16.45
CA ASN A 68 -23.80 7.15 -17.31
C ASN A 68 -23.90 8.69 -17.19
N CYS A 69 -25.01 9.26 -16.73
CA CYS A 69 -25.19 10.71 -16.67
C CYS A 69 -25.04 11.30 -15.26
N LYS A 70 -25.61 10.70 -14.21
CA LYS A 70 -25.55 11.21 -12.84
C LYS A 70 -24.35 10.69 -12.05
N LEU A 71 -24.06 9.40 -12.19
CA LEU A 71 -22.87 8.80 -11.58
C LEU A 71 -21.60 9.39 -12.17
N SER A 72 -21.57 9.67 -13.52
CA SER A 72 -20.44 10.31 -14.15
C SER A 72 -20.10 11.68 -13.52
N LYS A 73 -21.05 12.42 -12.97
CA LYS A 73 -20.75 13.69 -12.29
C LYS A 73 -20.19 13.47 -10.87
N VAL A 74 -20.77 12.55 -10.11
CA VAL A 74 -20.29 12.20 -8.77
C VAL A 74 -18.96 11.43 -8.88
N LEU A 75 -18.89 10.47 -9.79
CA LEU A 75 -17.68 9.68 -10.02
C LEU A 75 -16.60 10.47 -10.75
N LYS A 76 -16.96 11.38 -11.68
CA LYS A 76 -15.97 12.29 -12.26
C LYS A 76 -15.40 13.24 -11.24
N ALA A 77 -16.17 13.75 -10.30
CA ALA A 77 -15.62 14.50 -9.16
C ALA A 77 -14.68 13.63 -8.28
N LEU A 78 -14.96 12.33 -8.17
CA LEU A 78 -14.16 11.38 -7.39
C LEU A 78 -12.99 10.77 -8.18
N ILE A 79 -13.10 10.66 -9.52
CA ILE A 79 -12.09 10.07 -10.41
C ILE A 79 -11.20 11.15 -11.06
N TYR A 80 -11.74 12.33 -11.37
CA TYR A 80 -11.04 13.37 -12.16
C TYR A 80 -9.99 14.17 -11.39
N GLU A 81 -9.92 14.05 -10.07
CA GLU A 81 -8.73 14.46 -9.33
C GLU A 81 -7.53 13.51 -9.53
N ASN A 82 -7.76 12.36 -10.16
CA ASN A 82 -6.75 11.38 -10.55
C ASN A 82 -5.98 11.74 -11.83
N LYS A 83 -5.54 12.98 -11.98
CA LYS A 83 -4.41 13.25 -12.87
C LYS A 83 -3.22 12.50 -12.30
N ALA A 84 -2.76 11.49 -13.06
CA ALA A 84 -1.53 10.80 -12.76
C ALA A 84 -0.42 11.85 -12.63
N GLU A 85 -0.16 12.30 -11.42
CA GLU A 85 1.00 13.12 -11.14
C GLU A 85 2.22 12.30 -11.53
N THR A 86 3.02 12.82 -12.45
CA THR A 86 4.35 12.30 -12.71
C THR A 86 5.17 12.63 -11.48
N PHE A 87 5.31 11.67 -10.59
CA PHE A 87 6.18 11.81 -9.44
C PHE A 87 7.63 11.77 -9.95
N GLY A 88 8.36 12.84 -9.72
CA GLY A 88 9.78 13.07 -9.77
C GLY A 88 10.61 12.44 -10.92
N ALA A 89 11.63 13.14 -11.36
CA ALA A 89 12.72 12.52 -12.09
C ALA A 89 13.43 11.55 -11.14
N TYR A 90 13.53 10.28 -11.55
CA TYR A 90 14.29 9.27 -10.81
C TYR A 90 15.76 9.69 -10.72
N GLY A 91 16.35 9.55 -9.54
CA GLY A 91 17.80 9.69 -9.41
C GLY A 91 18.50 8.59 -10.23
N GLN A 92 19.68 8.90 -10.75
CA GLN A 92 20.48 7.90 -11.51
C GLN A 92 21.16 6.87 -10.57
N ASN A 93 21.06 7.03 -9.25
CA ASN A 93 21.73 6.19 -8.29
C ASN A 93 20.87 5.00 -7.90
N ASN A 94 21.38 3.79 -8.08
CA ASN A 94 20.76 2.57 -7.58
C ASN A 94 20.74 2.60 -6.04
N VAL A 95 19.54 2.44 -5.46
CA VAL A 95 19.37 2.32 -4.01
C VAL A 95 19.15 0.87 -3.58
N LEU A 96 18.73 0.01 -4.50
CA LEU A 96 18.57 -1.42 -4.29
C LEU A 96 19.08 -2.18 -5.52
N GLU A 97 19.79 -3.27 -5.27
CA GLU A 97 20.17 -4.23 -6.29
C GLU A 97 20.03 -5.64 -5.73
N VAL A 98 19.27 -6.47 -6.42
CA VAL A 98 19.02 -7.88 -6.10
C VAL A 98 19.64 -8.70 -7.22
N ARG A 99 20.64 -9.56 -6.90
CA ARG A 99 21.43 -10.35 -7.84
C ARG A 99 21.28 -11.83 -7.55
N ASP A 100 20.65 -12.55 -8.47
CA ASP A 100 20.51 -14.01 -8.48
C ASP A 100 19.99 -14.57 -7.13
N VAL A 101 19.11 -13.84 -6.46
CA VAL A 101 18.67 -14.17 -5.10
C VAL A 101 17.66 -15.30 -5.14
N SER A 102 17.95 -16.35 -4.36
CA SER A 102 17.06 -17.47 -4.09
C SER A 102 16.87 -17.63 -2.58
N THR A 103 15.66 -17.98 -2.19
CA THR A 103 15.26 -18.37 -0.84
C THR A 103 14.69 -19.78 -0.88
N CYS A 104 14.13 -20.28 0.22
CA CYS A 104 13.45 -21.59 0.19
C CYS A 104 12.30 -21.65 -0.83
N TYR A 105 11.70 -20.51 -1.19
CA TYR A 105 10.56 -20.44 -2.11
C TYR A 105 10.85 -19.62 -3.38
N LEU A 106 11.48 -18.44 -3.26
CA LEU A 106 11.80 -17.57 -4.38
C LEU A 106 13.03 -18.07 -5.13
N LYS A 107 13.05 -17.89 -6.46
CA LYS A 107 14.12 -18.41 -7.32
C LYS A 107 14.68 -17.34 -8.25
N ASN A 108 15.99 -17.15 -8.19
CA ASN A 108 16.78 -16.35 -9.11
C ASN A 108 16.20 -14.93 -9.35
N LEU A 109 15.88 -14.22 -8.27
CA LEU A 109 15.37 -12.86 -8.36
C LEU A 109 16.49 -11.92 -8.82
N ASN A 110 16.19 -11.14 -9.87
CA ASN A 110 17.09 -10.15 -10.44
C ASN A 110 16.35 -8.87 -10.75
N PHE A 111 16.64 -7.79 -10.03
CA PHE A 111 16.10 -6.46 -10.32
C PHE A 111 16.90 -5.37 -9.61
N THR A 112 16.72 -4.14 -10.08
CA THR A 112 17.31 -2.94 -9.48
C THR A 112 16.23 -1.91 -9.22
N LEU A 113 16.47 -0.98 -8.29
CA LEU A 113 15.59 0.14 -8.00
C LEU A 113 16.44 1.39 -7.80
N CYS A 114 16.09 2.46 -8.51
CA CYS A 114 16.75 3.75 -8.39
C CYS A 114 16.12 4.61 -7.28
N SER A 115 16.87 5.64 -6.88
CA SER A 115 16.38 6.64 -5.92
C SER A 115 15.10 7.32 -6.43
N GLY A 116 14.02 7.28 -5.65
CA GLY A 116 12.72 7.85 -5.99
C GLY A 116 11.91 7.04 -7.00
N GLU A 117 12.44 5.92 -7.48
CA GLU A 117 11.72 5.02 -8.39
C GLU A 117 10.62 4.26 -7.67
N LEU A 118 9.57 3.88 -8.41
CA LEU A 118 8.48 3.03 -7.95
C LEU A 118 8.44 1.75 -8.80
N LEU A 119 8.66 0.63 -8.13
CA LEU A 119 8.54 -0.71 -8.68
C LEU A 119 7.27 -1.37 -8.14
N LYS A 120 6.44 -1.86 -9.04
CA LYS A 120 5.23 -2.62 -8.71
C LYS A 120 5.54 -4.10 -8.86
N ILE A 121 5.34 -4.87 -7.81
CA ILE A 121 5.47 -6.32 -7.82
C ILE A 121 4.10 -6.93 -7.56
N TYR A 122 3.57 -7.58 -8.61
CA TYR A 122 2.34 -8.35 -8.52
C TYR A 122 2.68 -9.79 -8.13
N TYR A 123 2.00 -10.32 -7.12
CA TYR A 123 2.13 -11.72 -6.72
C TYR A 123 0.85 -12.50 -6.97
N SER A 124 0.99 -13.76 -7.41
CA SER A 124 -0.14 -14.64 -7.67
C SER A 124 -0.48 -15.58 -6.51
N ASP A 125 0.38 -15.65 -5.50
CA ASP A 125 0.22 -16.53 -4.35
C ASP A 125 0.85 -15.96 -3.08
N GLU A 126 0.25 -16.29 -1.93
CA GLU A 126 0.66 -15.79 -0.61
C GLU A 126 2.08 -16.22 -0.21
N LYS A 127 2.56 -17.36 -0.68
CA LYS A 127 3.92 -17.83 -0.36
C LYS A 127 4.97 -16.95 -1.02
N SER A 128 4.75 -16.56 -2.29
CA SER A 128 5.60 -15.60 -2.98
C SER A 128 5.67 -14.26 -2.25
N LYS A 129 4.52 -13.76 -1.77
CA LYS A 129 4.44 -12.53 -0.99
C LYS A 129 5.21 -12.63 0.32
N SER A 130 4.92 -13.66 1.11
CA SER A 130 5.54 -13.86 2.42
C SER A 130 7.05 -14.00 2.30
N SER A 131 7.53 -14.86 1.39
CA SER A 131 8.97 -15.06 1.18
C SER A 131 9.67 -13.77 0.71
N PHE A 132 9.03 -12.96 -0.18
CA PHE A 132 9.59 -11.66 -0.58
C PHE A 132 9.69 -10.69 0.61
N TRP A 133 8.68 -10.62 1.44
CA TRP A 133 8.67 -9.77 2.64
C TRP A 133 9.70 -10.23 3.67
N GLU A 134 9.70 -11.52 3.99
CA GLU A 134 10.56 -12.14 5.00
C GLU A 134 12.04 -12.11 4.62
N MET A 135 12.36 -12.22 3.33
CA MET A 135 13.71 -12.03 2.80
C MET A 135 14.26 -10.63 3.12
N PHE A 136 13.45 -9.59 2.93
CA PHE A 136 13.86 -8.23 3.23
C PHE A 136 13.79 -7.90 4.73
N SER A 137 12.89 -8.51 5.50
CA SER A 137 12.81 -8.31 6.95
C SER A 137 13.89 -9.09 7.72
N GLY A 138 14.53 -10.06 7.07
CA GLY A 138 15.55 -10.95 7.67
C GLY A 138 14.94 -12.10 8.47
N GLU A 139 13.66 -12.42 8.24
CA GLU A 139 12.98 -13.56 8.83
C GLU A 139 13.19 -14.84 8.00
N GLU A 140 13.43 -14.71 6.69
CA GLU A 140 13.84 -15.78 5.81
C GLU A 140 15.29 -15.57 5.34
N SER A 141 16.08 -16.66 5.31
CA SER A 141 17.47 -16.62 4.87
C SER A 141 17.59 -16.66 3.35
N ILE A 142 18.53 -15.89 2.82
CA ILE A 142 18.96 -16.00 1.42
C ILE A 142 19.86 -17.22 1.29
N GLU A 143 19.51 -18.17 0.41
CA GLU A 143 20.27 -19.38 0.12
C GLU A 143 21.34 -19.13 -0.95
N GLU A 144 20.99 -18.35 -1.98
CA GLU A 144 21.88 -17.99 -3.10
C GLU A 144 21.73 -16.52 -3.44
N GLY A 145 22.76 -15.95 -4.07
CA GLY A 145 22.76 -14.57 -4.53
C GLY A 145 23.01 -13.55 -3.42
N GLN A 146 22.82 -12.28 -3.73
CA GLN A 146 23.12 -11.17 -2.82
C GLN A 146 22.17 -9.98 -3.06
N ILE A 147 21.88 -9.26 -1.97
CA ILE A 147 21.16 -7.99 -2.01
C ILE A 147 22.14 -6.88 -1.61
N TYR A 148 22.06 -5.75 -2.32
CA TYR A 148 22.82 -4.54 -2.00
C TYR A 148 21.87 -3.37 -1.81
N ILE A 149 22.10 -2.59 -0.75
CA ILE A 149 21.41 -1.32 -0.50
C ILE A 149 22.44 -0.19 -0.51
N SER A 150 22.29 0.73 -1.48
CA SER A 150 23.25 1.81 -1.72
C SER A 150 24.69 1.28 -1.78
N GLU A 151 24.93 0.26 -2.63
CA GLU A 151 26.21 -0.41 -2.90
C GLU A 151 26.78 -1.22 -1.72
N LYS A 152 26.10 -1.25 -0.56
CA LYS A 152 26.51 -2.05 0.59
C LYS A 152 25.78 -3.38 0.61
N LEU A 153 26.53 -4.46 0.88
CA LEU A 153 25.92 -5.78 1.05
C LEU A 153 24.89 -5.75 2.18
N TYR A 154 23.66 -6.11 1.83
CA TYR A 154 22.54 -6.18 2.75
C TYR A 154 22.47 -7.58 3.36
N LYS A 155 22.72 -7.67 4.66
CA LYS A 155 22.63 -8.91 5.42
C LYS A 155 22.01 -8.64 6.77
N VAL A 156 20.80 -9.11 6.97
CA VAL A 156 19.99 -8.88 8.16
C VAL A 156 19.42 -10.18 8.68
N SER A 157 19.06 -10.21 9.95
CA SER A 157 18.49 -11.38 10.63
C SER A 157 17.21 -11.03 11.40
N ASN A 158 16.71 -9.80 11.28
CA ASN A 158 15.45 -9.35 11.85
C ASN A 158 15.07 -7.96 11.33
N MET A 159 13.79 -7.61 11.51
CA MET A 159 13.19 -6.35 11.09
C MET A 159 13.96 -5.10 11.60
N SER A 160 14.43 -5.13 12.85
CA SER A 160 15.17 -4.01 13.45
C SER A 160 16.48 -3.72 12.72
N GLN A 161 17.21 -4.76 12.32
CA GLN A 161 18.42 -4.63 11.49
C GLN A 161 18.05 -4.14 10.08
N ALA A 162 16.99 -4.68 9.48
CA ALA A 162 16.53 -4.24 8.17
C ALA A 162 16.24 -2.74 8.14
N VAL A 163 15.56 -2.22 9.16
CA VAL A 163 15.29 -0.79 9.30
C VAL A 163 16.60 0.01 9.43
N ARG A 164 17.57 -0.45 10.23
CA ARG A 164 18.88 0.23 10.36
C ARG A 164 19.66 0.26 9.05
N GLU A 165 19.59 -0.80 8.26
CA GLU A 165 20.24 -0.87 6.95
C GLU A 165 19.48 -0.10 5.85
N GLY A 166 18.36 0.53 6.20
CA GLY A 166 17.65 1.45 5.31
C GLY A 166 16.45 0.89 4.57
N VAL A 167 15.85 -0.18 5.05
CA VAL A 167 14.59 -0.72 4.53
C VAL A 167 13.45 -0.33 5.44
N GLY A 168 12.43 0.34 4.90
CA GLY A 168 11.18 0.64 5.57
C GLY A 168 10.09 -0.35 5.14
N PHE A 169 9.11 -0.57 6.02
CA PHE A 169 8.03 -1.52 5.80
C PHE A 169 6.70 -0.88 6.12
N ILE A 170 5.73 -0.99 5.22
CA ILE A 170 4.34 -0.57 5.42
C ILE A 170 3.46 -1.77 5.13
N THR A 171 2.80 -2.27 6.16
CA THR A 171 1.91 -3.42 6.08
C THR A 171 0.57 -3.04 5.47
N GLU A 172 -0.21 -4.03 5.08
CA GLU A 172 -1.61 -3.85 4.73
C GLU A 172 -2.40 -3.16 5.86
N ALA A 173 -3.32 -2.25 5.51
CA ALA A 173 -4.10 -1.45 6.46
C ALA A 173 -3.26 -0.81 7.59
N PRO A 174 -2.21 -0.03 7.26
CA PRO A 174 -1.21 0.43 8.24
C PRO A 174 -1.80 1.34 9.32
N TYR A 175 -2.95 1.96 9.08
CA TYR A 175 -3.71 2.73 10.08
C TYR A 175 -4.18 1.87 11.26
N ARG A 176 -4.30 0.54 11.09
CA ARG A 176 -4.64 -0.43 12.14
C ARG A 176 -3.41 -1.10 12.74
N SER A 177 -2.50 -1.57 11.88
CA SER A 177 -1.37 -2.43 12.27
C SER A 177 -0.14 -1.68 12.75
N MET A 178 0.07 -0.44 12.28
CA MET A 178 1.29 0.32 12.52
C MET A 178 1.13 1.48 13.51
N ILE A 179 -0.06 1.72 14.03
CA ILE A 179 -0.34 2.82 14.95
C ILE A 179 -0.52 2.29 16.38
N LEU A 180 0.15 2.93 17.31
CA LEU A 180 0.08 2.64 18.73
C LEU A 180 -0.87 3.65 19.39
N ASP A 181 -2.10 3.24 19.65
CA ASP A 181 -3.19 4.10 20.14
C ASP A 181 -2.90 4.79 21.48
N ASN A 182 -1.99 4.22 22.26
CA ASN A 182 -1.59 4.74 23.57
C ASN A 182 -0.57 5.89 23.48
N MET A 183 0.01 6.08 22.30
CA MET A 183 1.04 7.08 22.02
C MET A 183 0.45 8.26 21.26
N SER A 184 1.07 9.42 21.39
CA SER A 184 0.79 10.60 20.56
C SER A 184 1.28 10.41 19.11
N ALA A 185 0.88 11.28 18.20
CA ALA A 185 1.36 11.27 16.82
C ALA A 185 2.90 11.38 16.74
N THR A 186 3.47 12.29 17.52
CA THR A 186 4.94 12.48 17.59
C THR A 186 5.66 11.22 18.04
N GLU A 187 5.17 10.55 19.10
CA GLU A 187 5.74 9.29 19.56
C GLU A 187 5.64 8.20 18.51
N ASN A 188 4.46 8.03 17.89
CA ASN A 188 4.25 7.07 16.82
C ASN A 188 5.21 7.25 15.64
N VAL A 189 5.38 8.48 15.16
CA VAL A 189 6.29 8.80 14.05
C VAL A 189 7.76 8.59 14.46
N SER A 190 8.08 8.75 15.73
CA SER A 190 9.43 8.60 16.25
C SER A 190 9.87 7.15 16.45
N VAL A 191 8.95 6.17 16.44
CA VAL A 191 9.27 4.75 16.68
C VAL A 191 10.45 4.25 15.84
N PRO A 192 10.50 4.41 14.51
CA PRO A 192 11.64 3.93 13.73
C PRO A 192 12.96 4.67 14.03
N LEU A 193 12.90 5.89 14.53
CA LEU A 193 14.10 6.67 14.84
C LEU A 193 14.94 6.05 15.96
N HIS A 194 14.33 5.25 16.85
CA HIS A 194 15.05 4.53 17.89
C HIS A 194 16.09 3.56 17.30
N GLU A 195 15.91 3.10 16.08
CA GLU A 195 16.88 2.25 15.40
C GLU A 195 18.12 3.03 14.91
N LYS A 196 17.99 4.33 14.61
CA LYS A 196 19.12 5.20 14.20
C LYS A 196 19.89 5.77 15.36
N VAL A 197 19.23 5.96 16.50
CA VAL A 197 19.75 6.79 17.58
C VAL A 197 19.77 6.00 18.88
N ARG A 198 20.96 5.59 19.31
CA ARG A 198 21.16 4.98 20.62
C ARG A 198 21.41 6.10 21.67
N GLY A 199 20.47 6.25 22.61
CA GLY A 199 20.67 7.12 23.77
C GLY A 199 19.49 8.05 24.07
N PHE A 200 19.16 8.18 25.35
CA PHE A 200 18.03 8.92 25.90
C PHE A 200 18.02 10.43 25.54
N TRP A 201 19.19 11.03 25.40
CA TRP A 201 19.33 12.46 25.10
C TRP A 201 18.97 12.84 23.67
N PHE A 202 19.16 11.96 22.73
CA PHE A 202 18.82 12.19 21.34
C PHE A 202 17.31 12.09 21.08
N ALA A 203 16.59 11.26 21.82
CA ALA A 203 15.14 11.12 21.70
C ALA A 203 14.41 12.45 21.84
N LYS A 204 14.76 13.30 22.83
CA LYS A 204 14.13 14.63 23.02
C LYS A 204 14.36 15.58 21.85
N LYS A 205 15.56 15.62 21.27
CA LYS A 205 15.89 16.50 20.13
C LYS A 205 15.10 16.08 18.88
N TYR A 206 15.04 14.78 18.61
CA TYR A 206 14.29 14.26 17.48
C TYR A 206 12.78 14.40 17.65
N THR A 207 12.25 14.18 18.84
CA THR A 207 10.83 14.39 19.15
C THR A 207 10.38 15.82 18.83
N ARG A 208 11.23 16.82 19.11
CA ARG A 208 10.94 18.22 18.78
C ARG A 208 10.93 18.45 17.27
N SER A 209 11.92 17.93 16.55
CA SER A 209 11.97 18.02 15.09
C SER A 209 10.82 17.28 14.41
N VAL A 210 10.37 16.17 14.97
CA VAL A 210 9.19 15.42 14.50
C VAL A 210 7.92 16.24 14.76
N SER A 211 7.77 16.84 15.92
CA SER A 211 6.64 17.71 16.25
C SER A 211 6.56 18.91 15.29
N ASP A 212 7.70 19.54 15.00
CA ASP A 212 7.78 20.63 14.04
C ASP A 212 7.43 20.16 12.60
N PHE A 213 7.81 18.95 12.24
CA PHE A 213 7.46 18.34 10.94
C PHE A 213 5.95 18.09 10.80
N LEU A 214 5.30 17.57 11.84
CA LEU A 214 3.87 17.24 11.81
C LEU A 214 2.96 18.46 11.77
N GLN A 215 3.43 19.65 12.16
CA GLN A 215 2.73 20.95 12.13
C GLN A 215 1.31 20.93 12.76
N ASN A 216 1.02 19.94 13.61
CA ASN A 216 -0.30 19.77 14.20
C ASN A 216 -0.19 19.59 15.72
N ASP A 217 -0.25 20.71 16.44
CA ASP A 217 -0.11 20.74 17.90
C ASP A 217 -1.18 19.93 18.64
N GLU A 218 -2.36 19.78 18.07
CA GLU A 218 -3.43 19.01 18.70
C GLU A 218 -3.17 17.50 18.62
N LEU A 219 -2.76 16.98 17.45
CA LEU A 219 -2.39 15.58 17.26
C LEU A 219 -1.14 15.19 18.04
N ASN A 220 -0.22 16.14 18.20
CA ASN A 220 1.04 15.92 18.90
C ASN A 220 0.88 15.66 20.40
N LYS A 221 -0.23 16.08 21.00
CA LYS A 221 -0.46 16.03 22.46
C LYS A 221 -1.55 15.06 22.87
N LYS A 222 -2.44 14.63 21.95
CA LYS A 222 -3.58 13.75 22.25
C LYS A 222 -3.26 12.29 21.92
N LYS A 223 -3.83 11.37 22.70
CA LYS A 223 -3.88 9.96 22.33
C LYS A 223 -4.73 9.77 21.08
N LEU A 224 -4.34 8.87 20.21
CA LEU A 224 -4.90 8.71 18.86
C LEU A 224 -6.25 7.98 18.81
N LYS A 225 -6.83 7.58 19.95
CA LYS A 225 -8.07 6.79 20.05
C LYS A 225 -9.30 7.32 19.32
N ASN A 226 -9.36 8.64 19.06
CA ASN A 226 -10.51 9.29 18.44
C ASN A 226 -10.16 9.99 17.12
N ILE A 227 -9.07 9.56 16.49
CA ILE A 227 -8.61 10.13 15.23
C ILE A 227 -9.16 9.29 14.08
N GLY A 228 -9.55 9.94 12.99
CA GLY A 228 -10.08 9.28 11.81
C GLY A 228 -9.03 8.39 11.11
N ASN A 229 -9.48 7.30 10.47
CA ASN A 229 -8.59 6.36 9.79
C ASN A 229 -7.71 7.03 8.74
N ALA A 230 -8.20 8.08 8.09
CA ALA A 230 -7.46 8.84 7.08
C ALA A 230 -6.21 9.55 7.66
N GLU A 231 -6.32 10.15 8.83
CA GLU A 231 -5.20 10.76 9.54
C GLU A 231 -4.23 9.70 10.08
N LEU A 232 -4.75 8.59 10.60
CA LEU A 232 -3.91 7.46 11.05
C LEU A 232 -3.14 6.84 9.88
N GLN A 233 -3.79 6.72 8.73
CA GLN A 233 -3.16 6.27 7.48
C GLN A 233 -2.00 7.18 7.10
N LYS A 234 -2.22 8.49 7.07
CA LYS A 234 -1.18 9.48 6.80
C LYS A 234 -0.01 9.34 7.78
N LEU A 235 -0.30 9.23 9.07
CA LEU A 235 0.69 9.12 10.14
C LEU A 235 1.59 7.89 9.97
N ALA A 236 1.04 6.76 9.52
CA ALA A 236 1.81 5.54 9.27
C ALA A 236 2.88 5.74 8.18
N TYR A 237 2.59 6.53 7.15
CA TYR A 237 3.57 6.89 6.11
C TYR A 237 4.55 7.97 6.58
N GLU A 238 4.11 8.92 7.40
CA GLU A 238 4.94 10.00 7.93
C GLU A 238 6.12 9.47 8.76
N LYS A 239 6.00 8.30 9.39
CA LYS A 239 7.11 7.59 10.04
C LYS A 239 8.31 7.45 9.11
N TRP A 240 8.05 7.03 7.88
CA TRP A 240 9.11 6.77 6.89
C TRP A 240 9.60 8.04 6.20
N LEU A 241 8.73 9.06 6.06
CA LEU A 241 9.16 10.38 5.59
C LEU A 241 10.12 11.05 6.56
N VAL A 242 9.94 10.84 7.86
CA VAL A 242 10.83 11.35 8.91
C VAL A 242 12.09 10.49 9.04
N TYR A 243 11.93 9.18 9.02
CA TYR A 243 13.05 8.24 9.13
C TYR A 243 13.99 8.30 7.92
N GLN A 244 13.44 8.48 6.71
CA GLN A 244 14.16 8.51 5.43
C GLN A 244 15.01 7.23 5.19
N PRO A 245 14.38 6.07 5.02
CA PRO A 245 15.07 4.86 4.59
C PRO A 245 15.55 5.01 3.13
N LYS A 246 16.30 4.07 2.63
CA LYS A 246 16.71 4.00 1.22
C LYS A 246 15.59 3.48 0.34
N ILE A 247 14.88 2.48 0.83
CA ILE A 247 13.72 1.90 0.18
C ILE A 247 12.58 1.70 1.19
N VAL A 248 11.35 1.67 0.67
CA VAL A 248 10.15 1.28 1.43
C VAL A 248 9.40 0.21 0.66
N ILE A 249 9.09 -0.90 1.31
CA ILE A 249 8.23 -1.96 0.80
C ILE A 249 6.82 -1.76 1.38
N ILE A 250 5.82 -1.70 0.51
CA ILE A 250 4.43 -1.43 0.89
C ILE A 250 3.57 -2.60 0.44
N GLU A 251 2.96 -3.28 1.40
CA GLU A 251 2.07 -4.40 1.16
C GLU A 251 0.65 -3.91 0.90
N ASN A 252 0.03 -4.36 -0.19
CA ASN A 252 -1.38 -4.11 -0.55
C ASN A 252 -1.86 -2.67 -0.23
N PRO A 253 -1.20 -1.63 -0.79
CA PRO A 253 -1.32 -0.24 -0.32
C PRO A 253 -2.74 0.36 -0.38
N PHE A 254 -3.66 -0.26 -1.12
CA PHE A 254 -4.99 0.29 -1.37
C PHE A 254 -6.14 -0.63 -0.92
N THR A 255 -5.82 -1.71 -0.21
CA THR A 255 -6.81 -2.65 0.33
C THR A 255 -7.60 -2.01 1.46
N ASP A 256 -8.89 -2.31 1.55
CA ASP A 256 -9.83 -1.83 2.58
C ASP A 256 -9.87 -0.29 2.77
N MET A 257 -9.70 0.45 1.68
CA MET A 257 -9.64 1.91 1.73
C MET A 257 -10.77 2.57 0.98
N ASP A 258 -11.39 3.55 1.61
CA ASP A 258 -12.25 4.50 0.92
C ASP A 258 -11.45 5.40 -0.03
N ILE A 259 -12.15 6.16 -0.87
CA ILE A 259 -11.54 7.03 -1.87
C ILE A 259 -10.60 8.07 -1.24
N ASN A 260 -10.96 8.64 -0.09
CA ASN A 260 -10.15 9.63 0.59
C ASN A 260 -8.85 9.01 1.12
N MET A 261 -8.93 7.83 1.71
CA MET A 261 -7.75 7.09 2.17
C MET A 261 -6.84 6.68 1.00
N ARG A 262 -7.41 6.24 -0.13
CA ARG A 262 -6.64 5.92 -1.36
C ARG A 262 -5.89 7.15 -1.88
N GLU A 263 -6.54 8.31 -1.89
CA GLU A 263 -5.92 9.57 -2.33
C GLU A 263 -4.78 10.00 -1.38
N ILE A 264 -4.99 9.89 -0.06
CA ILE A 264 -3.94 10.13 0.93
C ILE A 264 -2.77 9.18 0.72
N THR A 265 -3.03 7.88 0.57
CA THR A 265 -2.00 6.86 0.33
C THR A 265 -1.20 7.19 -0.93
N ARG A 266 -1.87 7.55 -2.03
CA ARG A 266 -1.22 7.95 -3.27
C ARG A 266 -0.31 9.17 -3.08
N LYS A 267 -0.80 10.21 -2.40
CA LYS A 267 0.01 11.41 -2.07
C LYS A 267 1.22 11.07 -1.21
N MET A 268 1.07 10.17 -0.24
CA MET A 268 2.15 9.77 0.64
C MET A 268 3.22 8.94 -0.09
N ILE A 269 2.82 8.02 -0.98
CA ILE A 269 3.75 7.29 -1.87
C ILE A 269 4.55 8.29 -2.71
N GLY A 270 3.88 9.26 -3.34
CA GLY A 270 4.56 10.30 -4.10
C GLY A 270 5.49 11.18 -3.25
N ALA A 271 5.15 11.43 -1.99
CA ALA A 271 6.01 12.16 -1.07
C ALA A 271 7.29 11.37 -0.71
N LEU A 272 7.20 10.04 -0.57
CA LEU A 272 8.37 9.16 -0.40
C LEU A 272 9.30 9.24 -1.62
N GLN A 273 8.75 9.11 -2.84
CA GLN A 273 9.51 9.22 -4.08
C GLN A 273 10.21 10.58 -4.23
N LYS A 274 9.51 11.69 -3.96
CA LYS A 274 10.08 13.06 -4.00
C LYS A 274 11.26 13.25 -3.04
N ARG A 275 11.35 12.44 -1.98
CA ARG A 275 12.49 12.42 -1.06
C ARG A 275 13.62 11.48 -1.50
N GLY A 276 13.54 10.91 -2.68
CA GLY A 276 14.52 9.98 -3.21
C GLY A 276 14.44 8.58 -2.58
N ILE A 277 13.35 8.23 -1.92
CA ILE A 277 13.15 6.89 -1.35
C ILE A 277 12.63 6.00 -2.46
N GLY A 278 13.32 4.87 -2.74
CA GLY A 278 12.82 3.86 -3.65
C GLY A 278 11.58 3.16 -3.05
N VAL A 279 10.55 2.95 -3.84
CA VAL A 279 9.29 2.38 -3.37
C VAL A 279 8.99 1.08 -4.10
N ILE A 280 8.73 0.01 -3.34
CA ILE A 280 8.23 -1.26 -3.86
C ILE A 280 6.80 -1.43 -3.41
N LEU A 281 5.85 -1.55 -4.35
CA LEU A 281 4.47 -1.91 -4.06
C LEU A 281 4.30 -3.41 -4.31
N LEU A 282 3.97 -4.15 -3.27
CA LEU A 282 3.73 -5.60 -3.31
C LEU A 282 2.22 -5.84 -3.20
N THR A 283 1.57 -6.33 -4.25
CA THR A 283 0.10 -6.45 -4.28
C THR A 283 -0.40 -7.60 -5.13
N ALA A 284 -1.55 -8.15 -4.78
CA ALA A 284 -2.32 -9.11 -5.59
C ALA A 284 -3.30 -8.40 -6.56
N ASN A 285 -3.59 -7.12 -6.35
CA ASN A 285 -4.60 -6.39 -7.13
C ASN A 285 -3.99 -5.71 -8.37
N PHE A 286 -4.14 -6.37 -9.52
CA PHE A 286 -3.61 -5.91 -10.81
C PHE A 286 -4.34 -4.65 -11.33
N ALA A 287 -5.65 -4.55 -11.15
CA ALA A 287 -6.42 -3.40 -11.63
C ALA A 287 -5.98 -2.07 -10.99
N ILE A 288 -5.62 -2.11 -9.71
CA ILE A 288 -5.08 -0.94 -9.00
C ILE A 288 -3.67 -0.61 -9.51
N MET A 289 -2.86 -1.63 -9.78
CA MET A 289 -1.49 -1.47 -10.24
C MET A 289 -1.40 -0.75 -11.58
N ASN A 290 -2.32 -1.00 -12.51
CA ASN A 290 -2.32 -0.36 -13.83
C ASN A 290 -2.61 1.15 -13.76
N LYS A 291 -3.25 1.62 -12.70
CA LYS A 291 -3.55 3.05 -12.50
C LYS A 291 -2.37 3.85 -11.93
N ILE A 292 -1.30 3.17 -11.50
CA ILE A 292 -0.10 3.81 -10.91
C ILE A 292 1.05 3.70 -11.90
N LYS A 293 1.71 4.83 -12.19
CA LYS A 293 2.92 4.84 -13.04
C LYS A 293 4.10 4.22 -12.29
N GLY A 294 4.85 3.36 -12.95
CA GLY A 294 6.02 2.67 -12.43
C GLY A 294 6.29 1.38 -13.20
N GLU A 295 7.49 0.85 -13.10
CA GLU A 295 7.82 -0.46 -13.67
C GLU A 295 6.99 -1.54 -12.99
N SER A 296 6.58 -2.57 -13.74
CA SER A 296 5.80 -3.69 -13.24
C SER A 296 6.59 -4.99 -13.39
N MET A 297 6.57 -5.81 -12.34
CA MET A 297 7.11 -7.17 -12.34
C MET A 297 6.09 -8.10 -11.70
N PHE A 298 6.20 -9.40 -12.00
CA PHE A 298 5.25 -10.42 -11.61
C PHE A 298 5.97 -11.58 -10.94
N ILE A 299 5.50 -12.00 -9.76
CA ILE A 299 6.00 -13.20 -9.07
C ILE A 299 4.92 -14.28 -9.13
N LYS A 300 5.25 -15.40 -9.76
CA LYS A 300 4.40 -16.58 -9.82
C LYS A 300 5.19 -17.82 -9.40
N HIS A 301 4.68 -18.49 -8.39
CA HIS A 301 5.34 -19.69 -7.85
C HIS A 301 6.84 -19.49 -7.57
N GLY A 302 7.16 -18.33 -7.00
CA GLY A 302 8.52 -17.96 -6.61
C GLY A 302 9.41 -17.44 -7.74
N VAL A 303 8.93 -17.33 -8.99
CA VAL A 303 9.70 -16.83 -10.13
C VAL A 303 9.28 -15.42 -10.50
N LEU A 304 10.25 -14.50 -10.60
CA LEU A 304 10.03 -13.10 -11.00
C LEU A 304 10.16 -12.94 -12.51
N THR A 305 9.17 -12.30 -13.15
CA THR A 305 9.17 -11.99 -14.58
C THR A 305 8.74 -10.55 -14.85
N ARG A 306 9.08 -10.03 -16.03
CA ARG A 306 8.55 -8.74 -16.53
C ARG A 306 7.30 -8.92 -17.39
N GLU A 307 7.00 -10.12 -17.80
CA GLU A 307 5.85 -10.45 -18.64
C GLU A 307 4.63 -10.74 -17.77
N GLU A 308 3.51 -10.15 -18.16
CA GLU A 308 2.19 -10.44 -17.65
C GLU A 308 1.77 -11.82 -18.17
N TRP A 309 1.16 -12.65 -17.34
CA TRP A 309 0.69 -14.00 -17.70
C TRP A 309 -0.81 -14.06 -18.01
#